data_fb825988ebd19d0e31284154a599d414
#
_entry.id   fb825988ebd19d0e31284154a599d414
#
_cell.length_a   1.000
_cell.length_b   1.000
_cell.length_c   1.000
_cell.angle_alpha   90.00
_cell.angle_beta   90.00
_cell.angle_gamma   90.00
#
_symmetry.space_group_name_H-M   'P 1'
#
loop_
_entity.id
_entity.type
_entity.pdbx_description
1 polymer ?
#
loop_
_entity_poly.entity_id
_entity_poly.type
_entity_poly.pdbx_seq_one_letter_code
_entity_poly.pdbx_strand_id
1 'polypeptide(L)'
;MKNIILIISLLFYSFSVVNAQKHVFFKSPWKGDVTAAKESKGGLNMPTITVPERCWHMDASLQDISIYKDVQLNDANKNKTIWCSFLALKEKGNSHLGLSFEKDNDKKILVEAGVSQTPQLIVVRIDYSEKTDRAYIFYSPTAAAVPDLENAVSVLSGDFDFNRIRILAEKGSKGMVSDVFIGTNYHDVVRPNKLQVVEKEGQSQTVLSWKKEKQALWVQTSGGTLFLQPYDIGSVHVMFGSELEIENNKSFAVTQQPDIAEFDVEDTRREIILRSSCLSVTVNKKAGYISLLDKSGKLLLKEWPEKARMNVHGDSVNAYCRFQLQDEEALYGLGQFRDNLMNLRNAKRELVQFNTQAAVPVIYSTGKWGLFWDNPSRTIYADNNAGMSFVSDYGRIVNYYLFVGDGMDKLVAAYRSLTGVAPMLPAWALGYHQSRNRYATQKEVMEVAKRMKEENIPASTIFIDYHYWGKYGTGSHKFDETIFPDVPAMVDSLHNMYDLKVVLTMWPSFKPGIPNYNEMSERGYIL
;
A
#
# COMPACT_ATOMS: atom_id res chain seq x y z
N MET A 1 -9.92 -15.23 -51.99
CA MET A 1 -9.05 -14.99 -50.84
C MET A 1 -8.91 -13.52 -50.43
N LYS A 2 -9.81 -12.61 -50.78
CA LYS A 2 -9.78 -11.17 -50.36
C LYS A 2 -10.88 -10.78 -49.38
N ASN A 3 -11.82 -11.66 -49.04
CA ASN A 3 -12.96 -11.33 -48.16
C ASN A 3 -12.91 -11.94 -46.75
N ILE A 4 -11.81 -12.60 -46.36
CA ILE A 4 -11.66 -13.20 -45.03
C ILE A 4 -10.80 -12.31 -44.10
N ILE A 5 -10.02 -11.40 -44.68
CA ILE A 5 -9.12 -10.52 -43.89
C ILE A 5 -9.87 -9.31 -43.29
N LEU A 6 -11.06 -8.96 -43.81
CA LEU A 6 -11.81 -7.80 -43.31
C LEU A 6 -12.71 -8.10 -42.09
N ILE A 7 -12.97 -9.37 -41.81
CA ILE A 7 -13.82 -9.77 -40.65
C ILE A 7 -12.98 -9.96 -39.40
N ILE A 8 -11.70 -10.29 -39.55
CA ILE A 8 -10.80 -10.47 -38.37
C ILE A 8 -10.33 -9.12 -37.81
N SER A 9 -10.22 -8.06 -38.63
CA SER A 9 -9.88 -6.73 -38.14
C SER A 9 -11.02 -6.00 -37.42
N LEU A 10 -12.28 -6.38 -37.71
CA LEU A 10 -13.46 -5.84 -37.00
C LEU A 10 -13.76 -6.55 -35.67
N LEU A 11 -13.29 -7.78 -35.49
CA LEU A 11 -13.42 -8.52 -34.22
C LEU A 11 -12.34 -8.13 -33.20
N PHE A 12 -11.18 -7.62 -33.62
CA PHE A 12 -10.16 -7.09 -32.71
C PHE A 12 -10.43 -5.66 -32.24
N TYR A 13 -11.25 -4.89 -32.97
CA TYR A 13 -11.67 -3.54 -32.53
C TYR A 13 -12.85 -3.54 -31.56
N SER A 14 -13.60 -4.65 -31.48
CA SER A 14 -14.74 -4.75 -30.55
C SER A 14 -14.37 -5.31 -29.17
N PHE A 15 -13.18 -5.90 -28.99
CA PHE A 15 -12.73 -6.40 -27.68
C PHE A 15 -11.93 -5.38 -26.84
N SER A 16 -11.49 -4.28 -27.43
CA SER A 16 -10.79 -3.21 -26.69
C SER A 16 -11.68 -2.08 -26.17
N VAL A 17 -12.99 -2.15 -26.40
CA VAL A 17 -13.96 -1.10 -25.98
C VAL A 17 -14.87 -1.55 -24.82
N VAL A 18 -14.81 -2.81 -24.38
CA VAL A 18 -15.74 -3.33 -23.35
C VAL A 18 -15.27 -3.06 -21.92
N ASN A 19 -14.08 -2.51 -21.70
CA ASN A 19 -13.56 -2.25 -20.34
C ASN A 19 -13.50 -0.78 -19.93
N ALA A 20 -14.33 0.08 -20.49
CA ALA A 20 -14.44 1.48 -20.09
C ALA A 20 -15.88 1.99 -20.05
N GLN A 21 -16.83 1.21 -19.56
CA GLN A 21 -18.04 1.80 -19.02
C GLN A 21 -17.71 2.40 -17.65
N LYS A 22 -17.09 3.57 -17.67
CA LYS A 22 -17.16 4.50 -16.54
C LYS A 22 -18.64 4.77 -16.31
N HIS A 23 -19.18 4.31 -15.21
CA HIS A 23 -20.48 4.70 -14.74
C HIS A 23 -20.41 6.18 -14.33
N VAL A 24 -20.51 7.10 -15.29
CA VAL A 24 -20.61 8.52 -15.03
C VAL A 24 -22.07 8.80 -14.70
N PHE A 25 -22.38 8.95 -13.43
CA PHE A 25 -23.72 9.23 -12.94
C PHE A 25 -24.15 10.69 -13.14
N PHE A 26 -23.25 11.57 -13.59
CA PHE A 26 -23.56 13.00 -13.76
C PHE A 26 -24.15 13.30 -15.13
N LYS A 27 -25.28 14.01 -15.13
CA LYS A 27 -26.00 14.44 -16.33
C LYS A 27 -25.59 15.82 -16.87
N SER A 28 -25.01 16.67 -16.04
CA SER A 28 -24.84 18.08 -16.36
C SER A 28 -23.53 18.65 -15.78
N PRO A 29 -23.05 19.82 -16.27
CA PRO A 29 -22.02 20.59 -15.58
C PRO A 29 -22.54 21.08 -14.21
N TRP A 30 -21.62 21.57 -13.37
CA TRP A 30 -21.98 22.22 -12.12
C TRP A 30 -22.86 23.48 -12.38
N LYS A 31 -23.84 23.67 -11.53
CA LYS A 31 -24.83 24.79 -11.55
C LYS A 31 -24.84 25.50 -10.20
N GLY A 32 -25.53 26.61 -10.09
CA GLY A 32 -25.61 27.40 -8.86
C GLY A 32 -24.58 28.52 -8.83
N ASP A 33 -24.00 28.81 -7.67
CA ASP A 33 -23.10 29.95 -7.45
C ASP A 33 -21.67 29.72 -8.02
N VAL A 34 -21.56 29.19 -9.25
CA VAL A 34 -20.28 28.80 -9.86
C VAL A 34 -19.29 29.95 -10.01
N THR A 35 -19.79 31.22 -10.06
CA THR A 35 -18.93 32.39 -10.11
C THR A 35 -18.36 32.75 -8.74
N ALA A 36 -19.13 32.55 -7.66
CA ALA A 36 -18.70 32.76 -6.29
C ALA A 36 -17.82 31.57 -5.78
N ALA A 37 -18.12 30.36 -6.24
CA ALA A 37 -17.30 29.19 -6.04
C ALA A 37 -16.23 29.13 -7.14
N LYS A 38 -15.09 29.76 -6.91
CA LYS A 38 -14.02 29.85 -7.92
C LYS A 38 -13.42 28.48 -8.24
N GLU A 39 -13.59 28.04 -9.48
CA GLU A 39 -12.96 26.82 -9.99
C GLU A 39 -11.45 27.01 -10.17
N SER A 40 -10.66 26.02 -9.78
CA SER A 40 -9.23 25.92 -10.11
C SER A 40 -8.88 24.51 -10.58
N LYS A 41 -7.86 24.42 -11.44
CA LYS A 41 -7.24 23.13 -11.78
C LYS A 41 -6.13 22.84 -10.77
N GLY A 42 -6.25 21.76 -10.05
CA GLY A 42 -5.36 21.42 -8.94
C GLY A 42 -5.66 22.25 -7.68
N GLY A 43 -4.88 22.12 -6.64
CA GLY A 43 -5.01 22.85 -5.39
C GLY A 43 -5.33 21.99 -4.18
N LEU A 44 -5.96 20.83 -4.36
CA LEU A 44 -6.05 19.78 -3.37
C LEU A 44 -5.21 18.61 -3.84
N ASN A 45 -4.22 18.21 -3.05
CA ASN A 45 -3.35 17.10 -3.37
C ASN A 45 -3.32 16.09 -2.22
N MET A 46 -3.35 14.83 -2.58
CA MET A 46 -3.20 13.72 -1.66
C MET A 46 -2.26 12.69 -2.31
N PRO A 47 -1.05 12.49 -1.78
CA PRO A 47 -0.01 11.69 -2.45
C PRO A 47 -0.41 10.25 -2.76
N THR A 48 -1.34 9.69 -1.99
CA THR A 48 -1.73 8.27 -2.06
C THR A 48 -2.91 7.97 -2.95
N ILE A 49 -3.65 8.98 -3.43
CA ILE A 49 -4.85 8.78 -4.25
C ILE A 49 -4.89 9.70 -5.46
N THR A 50 -5.52 9.21 -6.54
CA THR A 50 -5.87 10.07 -7.69
C THR A 50 -6.99 11.01 -7.27
N VAL A 51 -6.71 12.30 -7.29
CA VAL A 51 -7.66 13.36 -6.98
C VAL A 51 -8.38 13.84 -8.25
N PRO A 52 -9.60 14.40 -8.14
CA PRO A 52 -10.23 15.09 -9.24
C PRO A 52 -9.39 16.26 -9.74
N GLU A 53 -9.36 16.48 -11.05
CA GLU A 53 -8.60 17.59 -11.67
C GLU A 53 -9.10 18.98 -11.30
N ARG A 54 -10.35 19.06 -10.82
CA ARG A 54 -11.02 20.32 -10.48
C ARG A 54 -11.26 20.40 -9.00
N CYS A 55 -11.07 21.59 -8.44
CA CYS A 55 -11.52 21.92 -7.10
C CYS A 55 -12.18 23.31 -7.08
N TRP A 56 -12.99 23.52 -6.05
CA TRP A 56 -13.77 24.72 -5.85
C TRP A 56 -13.32 25.43 -4.59
N HIS A 57 -12.86 26.68 -4.75
CA HIS A 57 -12.55 27.56 -3.63
C HIS A 57 -13.85 28.20 -3.15
N MET A 58 -14.21 27.94 -1.90
CA MET A 58 -15.44 28.39 -1.26
C MET A 58 -15.07 29.38 -0.16
N ASP A 59 -15.32 30.68 -0.40
CA ASP A 59 -15.17 31.72 0.63
C ASP A 59 -16.56 32.29 1.00
N ALA A 60 -17.24 31.60 1.89
CA ALA A 60 -18.57 31.93 2.39
C ALA A 60 -18.53 32.87 3.59
N SER A 61 -17.52 33.74 3.72
CA SER A 61 -17.36 34.65 4.86
C SER A 61 -18.55 35.59 5.04
N LEU A 62 -19.23 36.00 3.96
CA LEU A 62 -20.33 36.95 3.96
C LEU A 62 -21.71 36.33 3.75
N GLN A 63 -21.82 35.27 2.96
CA GLN A 63 -23.07 34.60 2.61
C GLN A 63 -22.81 33.11 2.29
N ASP A 64 -23.87 32.30 2.26
CA ASP A 64 -23.81 30.92 1.80
C ASP A 64 -23.42 30.86 0.33
N ILE A 65 -22.59 29.89 -0.04
CA ILE A 65 -22.19 29.56 -1.42
C ILE A 65 -22.53 28.13 -1.68
N SER A 66 -23.23 27.84 -2.78
CA SER A 66 -23.51 26.45 -3.17
C SER A 66 -23.46 26.22 -4.67
N ILE A 67 -22.90 25.09 -5.06
CA ILE A 67 -22.96 24.57 -6.43
C ILE A 67 -23.49 23.14 -6.39
N TYR A 68 -24.17 22.69 -7.45
CA TYR A 68 -24.76 21.37 -7.50
C TYR A 68 -24.67 20.72 -8.87
N LYS A 69 -24.73 19.39 -8.87
CA LYS A 69 -24.92 18.56 -10.08
C LYS A 69 -26.09 17.63 -9.91
N ASP A 70 -26.87 17.49 -10.98
CA ASP A 70 -27.91 16.47 -11.05
C ASP A 70 -27.29 15.09 -11.34
N VAL A 71 -27.76 14.08 -10.61
CA VAL A 71 -27.29 12.71 -10.67
C VAL A 71 -28.41 11.81 -11.18
N GLN A 72 -28.09 10.83 -12.00
CA GLN A 72 -29.02 9.80 -12.39
C GLN A 72 -28.59 8.45 -11.82
N LEU A 73 -29.29 7.99 -10.80
CA LEU A 73 -29.26 6.60 -10.37
C LEU A 73 -30.31 5.84 -11.17
N ASN A 74 -29.90 4.84 -11.93
CA ASN A 74 -30.84 3.97 -12.63
C ASN A 74 -31.39 2.88 -11.68
N ASP A 75 -32.54 2.28 -12.02
CA ASP A 75 -33.19 1.29 -11.15
C ASP A 75 -32.33 0.05 -10.86
N ALA A 76 -31.38 -0.27 -11.75
CA ALA A 76 -30.43 -1.34 -11.52
C ALA A 76 -29.43 -1.05 -10.38
N ASN A 77 -29.29 0.22 -9.95
CA ASN A 77 -28.40 0.64 -8.89
C ASN A 77 -29.13 0.85 -7.54
N LYS A 78 -30.46 0.90 -7.55
CA LYS A 78 -31.28 1.15 -6.35
C LYS A 78 -31.27 0.01 -5.31
N ASN A 79 -30.79 -1.17 -5.67
CA ASN A 79 -30.64 -2.31 -4.74
C ASN A 79 -29.15 -2.66 -4.51
N LYS A 80 -28.26 -1.71 -4.72
CA LYS A 80 -26.80 -1.91 -4.61
C LYS A 80 -26.19 -0.83 -3.74
N THR A 81 -24.97 -1.12 -3.29
CA THR A 81 -24.13 -0.14 -2.63
C THR A 81 -23.67 0.94 -3.61
N ILE A 82 -23.83 2.20 -3.23
CA ILE A 82 -23.25 3.36 -3.92
C ILE A 82 -22.12 3.93 -3.05
N TRP A 83 -21.02 4.20 -3.70
CA TRP A 83 -19.88 4.88 -3.11
C TRP A 83 -19.73 6.29 -3.69
N CYS A 84 -19.34 7.22 -2.84
CA CYS A 84 -19.04 8.58 -3.21
C CYS A 84 -17.79 9.05 -2.50
N SER A 85 -16.91 9.80 -3.16
CA SER A 85 -15.75 10.41 -2.52
C SER A 85 -15.46 11.82 -3.02
N PHE A 86 -14.85 12.62 -2.15
CA PHE A 86 -14.34 13.94 -2.45
C PHE A 86 -13.22 14.31 -1.48
N LEU A 87 -12.38 15.25 -1.87
CA LEU A 87 -11.43 15.90 -0.98
C LEU A 87 -11.99 17.22 -0.49
N ALA A 88 -11.75 17.53 0.76
CA ALA A 88 -12.09 18.84 1.33
C ALA A 88 -10.95 19.36 2.21
N LEU A 89 -10.74 20.66 2.15
CA LEU A 89 -9.84 21.40 3.03
C LEU A 89 -10.64 22.57 3.61
N LYS A 90 -11.04 22.45 4.88
CA LYS A 90 -11.72 23.52 5.59
C LYS A 90 -10.68 24.31 6.38
N GLU A 91 -10.36 25.50 5.92
CA GLU A 91 -9.31 26.35 6.50
C GLU A 91 -9.74 26.96 7.82
N LYS A 92 -11.01 27.38 7.93
CA LYS A 92 -11.56 28.00 9.14
C LYS A 92 -13.09 28.02 9.15
N GLY A 93 -13.65 28.31 10.32
CA GLY A 93 -15.08 28.51 10.56
C GLY A 93 -15.76 27.32 11.21
N ASN A 94 -16.84 27.59 11.93
CA ASN A 94 -17.66 26.56 12.60
C ASN A 94 -18.91 26.17 11.77
N SER A 95 -19.18 26.90 10.68
CA SER A 95 -20.30 26.62 9.79
C SER A 95 -19.93 25.53 8.78
N HIS A 96 -20.93 24.91 8.15
CA HIS A 96 -20.75 23.78 7.26
C HIS A 96 -19.89 24.10 6.02
N LEU A 97 -18.98 23.21 5.68
CA LEU A 97 -18.31 23.08 4.38
C LEU A 97 -18.26 21.61 4.00
N GLY A 98 -18.85 21.21 2.89
CA GLY A 98 -18.86 19.81 2.47
C GLY A 98 -19.91 19.51 1.42
N LEU A 99 -20.52 18.31 1.50
CA LEU A 99 -21.53 17.83 0.55
C LEU A 99 -22.88 17.64 1.19
N SER A 100 -23.97 17.93 0.43
CA SER A 100 -25.29 17.38 0.70
C SER A 100 -25.77 16.51 -0.47
N PHE A 101 -26.45 15.43 -0.13
CA PHE A 101 -27.17 14.57 -1.06
C PHE A 101 -28.64 14.91 -0.95
N GLU A 102 -29.28 15.22 -2.08
CA GLU A 102 -30.62 15.81 -2.10
C GLU A 102 -31.54 15.04 -3.04
N LYS A 103 -32.81 14.90 -2.63
CA LYS A 103 -33.92 14.47 -3.47
C LYS A 103 -34.88 15.65 -3.62
N ASP A 104 -35.02 16.16 -4.86
CA ASP A 104 -35.91 17.26 -5.17
C ASP A 104 -35.75 18.49 -4.23
N ASN A 105 -34.51 18.85 -3.90
CA ASN A 105 -34.05 19.86 -2.94
C ASN A 105 -34.26 19.53 -1.44
N ASP A 106 -34.74 18.34 -1.12
CA ASP A 106 -34.76 17.85 0.26
C ASP A 106 -33.42 17.19 0.61
N LYS A 107 -32.76 17.68 1.69
CA LYS A 107 -31.46 17.14 2.13
C LYS A 107 -31.65 15.78 2.79
N LYS A 108 -31.05 14.75 2.22
CA LYS A 108 -31.08 13.37 2.73
C LYS A 108 -29.85 13.03 3.58
N ILE A 109 -28.68 13.45 3.12
CA ILE A 109 -27.40 13.24 3.82
C ILE A 109 -26.62 14.54 3.78
N LEU A 110 -26.07 14.94 4.90
CA LEU A 110 -25.15 16.06 5.03
C LEU A 110 -23.80 15.55 5.53
N VAL A 111 -22.73 15.86 4.80
CA VAL A 111 -21.37 15.43 5.10
C VAL A 111 -20.46 16.63 5.24
N GLU A 112 -19.87 16.81 6.41
CA GLU A 112 -19.07 17.99 6.75
C GLU A 112 -17.58 17.67 6.79
N ALA A 113 -16.76 18.59 6.25
CA ALA A 113 -15.32 18.57 6.42
C ALA A 113 -14.93 19.16 7.79
N GLY A 114 -14.03 18.49 8.50
CA GLY A 114 -13.40 19.04 9.70
C GLY A 114 -12.41 20.17 9.35
N VAL A 115 -12.16 21.09 10.30
CA VAL A 115 -11.09 22.08 10.14
C VAL A 115 -9.75 21.36 10.16
N SER A 116 -8.93 21.59 9.14
CA SER A 116 -7.66 20.90 8.96
C SER A 116 -6.66 21.79 8.21
N GLN A 117 -5.38 21.53 8.40
CA GLN A 117 -4.30 22.15 7.61
C GLN A 117 -3.97 21.36 6.35
N THR A 118 -4.47 20.14 6.25
CA THR A 118 -4.26 19.24 5.11
C THR A 118 -5.58 18.79 4.53
N PRO A 119 -5.67 18.50 3.22
CA PRO A 119 -6.86 17.95 2.61
C PRO A 119 -7.28 16.63 3.26
N GLN A 120 -8.57 16.48 3.50
CA GLN A 120 -9.19 15.25 4.01
C GLN A 120 -9.91 14.52 2.89
N LEU A 121 -9.64 13.24 2.71
CA LEU A 121 -10.47 12.37 1.88
C LEU A 121 -11.72 12.00 2.68
N ILE A 122 -12.90 12.30 2.12
CA ILE A 122 -14.17 11.90 2.71
C ILE A 122 -14.84 10.93 1.76
N VAL A 123 -15.26 9.79 2.30
CA VAL A 123 -15.94 8.74 1.54
C VAL A 123 -17.28 8.44 2.18
N VAL A 124 -18.31 8.36 1.36
CA VAL A 124 -19.66 7.99 1.76
C VAL A 124 -20.02 6.69 1.05
N ARG A 125 -20.46 5.70 1.81
CA ARG A 125 -21.08 4.48 1.33
C ARG A 125 -22.57 4.52 1.65
N ILE A 126 -23.42 4.25 0.68
CA ILE A 126 -24.87 4.14 0.86
C ILE A 126 -25.27 2.71 0.47
N ASP A 127 -25.78 1.98 1.44
CA ASP A 127 -26.34 0.64 1.24
C ASP A 127 -27.87 0.76 1.18
N TYR A 128 -28.43 0.50 0.02
CA TYR A 128 -29.87 0.51 -0.19
C TYR A 128 -30.50 -0.81 0.28
N SER A 129 -31.64 -0.72 0.92
CA SER A 129 -32.40 -1.88 1.38
C SER A 129 -33.90 -1.66 1.24
N GLU A 130 -34.69 -2.75 1.20
CA GLU A 130 -36.16 -2.68 1.12
C GLU A 130 -36.84 -2.05 2.36
N LYS A 131 -36.14 -1.99 3.48
CA LYS A 131 -36.70 -1.49 4.73
C LYS A 131 -36.16 -0.11 5.10
N THR A 132 -34.85 0.03 5.15
CA THR A 132 -34.19 1.27 5.60
C THR A 132 -32.77 1.27 5.06
N ASP A 133 -32.41 2.33 4.35
CA ASP A 133 -31.06 2.51 3.83
C ASP A 133 -30.09 2.87 4.95
N ARG A 134 -28.82 2.60 4.74
CA ARG A 134 -27.74 2.99 5.64
C ARG A 134 -26.66 3.76 4.89
N ALA A 135 -26.26 4.89 5.45
CA ALA A 135 -25.12 5.65 4.96
C ALA A 135 -23.98 5.63 5.98
N TYR A 136 -22.79 5.28 5.52
CA TYR A 136 -21.56 5.21 6.30
C TYR A 136 -20.59 6.27 5.81
N ILE A 137 -20.06 7.07 6.73
CA ILE A 137 -19.15 8.18 6.42
C ILE A 137 -17.77 7.85 6.99
N PHE A 138 -16.75 7.90 6.13
CA PHE A 138 -15.36 7.63 6.47
C PHE A 138 -14.51 8.86 6.20
N TYR A 139 -13.59 9.16 7.12
CA TYR A 139 -12.61 10.22 6.94
C TYR A 139 -11.23 9.62 6.76
N SER A 140 -10.56 10.04 5.68
CA SER A 140 -9.21 9.59 5.30
C SER A 140 -9.04 8.07 5.29
N PRO A 141 -9.98 7.29 4.69
CA PRO A 141 -9.78 5.86 4.56
C PRO A 141 -8.62 5.57 3.61
N THR A 142 -7.99 4.42 3.78
CA THR A 142 -6.89 4.00 2.90
C THR A 142 -7.39 3.70 1.48
N ALA A 143 -6.57 4.04 0.46
CA ALA A 143 -6.88 3.69 -0.92
C ALA A 143 -6.71 2.19 -1.24
N ALA A 144 -6.02 1.45 -0.37
CA ALA A 144 -5.62 0.07 -0.64
C ALA A 144 -6.69 -0.97 -0.36
N ALA A 145 -7.62 -0.69 0.55
CA ALA A 145 -8.68 -1.63 0.94
C ALA A 145 -10.01 -0.92 1.17
N VAL A 146 -11.10 -1.64 0.89
CA VAL A 146 -12.44 -1.20 1.27
C VAL A 146 -12.49 -1.07 2.80
N PRO A 147 -12.88 0.08 3.36
CA PRO A 147 -12.92 0.24 4.80
C PRO A 147 -14.00 -0.66 5.43
N ASP A 148 -13.67 -1.25 6.57
CA ASP A 148 -14.66 -1.98 7.36
C ASP A 148 -15.75 -1.03 7.87
N LEU A 149 -16.99 -1.48 7.88
CA LEU A 149 -18.14 -0.65 8.29
C LEU A 149 -18.03 -0.17 9.74
N GLU A 150 -17.33 -0.91 10.58
CA GLU A 150 -17.05 -0.53 11.97
C GLU A 150 -16.14 0.70 12.09
N ASN A 151 -15.39 1.03 11.05
CA ASN A 151 -14.51 2.19 10.98
C ASN A 151 -15.22 3.46 10.48
N ALA A 152 -16.52 3.40 10.20
CA ALA A 152 -17.29 4.58 9.86
C ALA A 152 -17.37 5.53 11.05
N VAL A 153 -17.04 6.80 10.83
CA VAL A 153 -17.11 7.84 11.86
C VAL A 153 -18.57 8.21 12.15
N SER A 154 -19.44 8.06 11.16
CA SER A 154 -20.88 8.29 11.30
C SER A 154 -21.65 7.24 10.51
N VAL A 155 -22.74 6.76 11.08
CA VAL A 155 -23.70 5.84 10.44
C VAL A 155 -25.08 6.46 10.55
N LEU A 156 -25.70 6.72 9.40
CA LEU A 156 -27.04 7.27 9.29
C LEU A 156 -28.01 6.18 8.79
N SER A 157 -29.28 6.30 9.17
CA SER A 157 -30.35 5.40 8.71
C SER A 157 -31.54 6.23 8.25
N GLY A 158 -32.10 5.90 7.09
CA GLY A 158 -33.22 6.65 6.51
C GLY A 158 -33.54 6.20 5.09
N ASP A 159 -34.29 7.03 4.36
CA ASP A 159 -34.48 6.94 2.91
C ASP A 159 -33.44 7.87 2.25
N PHE A 160 -32.42 7.26 1.63
CA PHE A 160 -31.30 7.97 1.05
C PHE A 160 -31.33 8.01 -0.49
N ASP A 161 -32.50 7.84 -1.10
CA ASP A 161 -32.65 8.10 -2.53
C ASP A 161 -32.33 9.59 -2.82
N PHE A 162 -31.45 9.83 -3.78
CA PHE A 162 -31.05 11.18 -4.16
C PHE A 162 -30.92 11.32 -5.68
N ASN A 163 -31.18 12.53 -6.17
CA ASN A 163 -31.03 12.89 -7.57
C ASN A 163 -30.12 14.10 -7.79
N ARG A 164 -29.53 14.62 -6.70
CA ARG A 164 -28.62 15.76 -6.72
C ARG A 164 -27.54 15.65 -5.66
N ILE A 165 -26.35 16.10 -6.00
CA ILE A 165 -25.28 16.37 -5.04
C ILE A 165 -24.96 17.85 -5.08
N ARG A 166 -24.86 18.46 -3.90
CA ARG A 166 -24.52 19.86 -3.71
C ARG A 166 -23.25 20.00 -2.89
N ILE A 167 -22.28 20.80 -3.38
CA ILE A 167 -21.20 21.34 -2.56
C ILE A 167 -21.74 22.60 -1.89
N LEU A 168 -21.63 22.66 -0.58
CA LEU A 168 -22.18 23.73 0.25
C LEU A 168 -21.12 24.29 1.19
N ALA A 169 -20.99 25.61 1.20
CA ALA A 169 -20.26 26.36 2.20
C ALA A 169 -21.24 27.35 2.85
N GLU A 170 -21.56 27.15 4.11
CA GLU A 170 -22.42 28.06 4.88
C GLU A 170 -21.64 29.27 5.36
N LYS A 171 -22.36 30.38 5.56
CA LYS A 171 -21.81 31.66 6.03
C LYS A 171 -20.87 31.46 7.23
N GLY A 172 -19.67 31.99 7.13
CA GLY A 172 -18.63 31.89 8.14
C GLY A 172 -17.60 30.79 7.86
N SER A 173 -17.81 29.91 6.87
CA SER A 173 -16.85 28.91 6.46
C SER A 173 -15.97 29.35 5.29
N LYS A 174 -14.75 28.80 5.23
CA LYS A 174 -13.84 28.99 4.10
C LYS A 174 -13.01 27.74 3.87
N GLY A 175 -12.78 27.40 2.61
CA GLY A 175 -11.94 26.28 2.24
C GLY A 175 -12.07 25.89 0.78
N MET A 176 -11.71 24.65 0.49
CA MET A 176 -11.72 24.07 -0.85
C MET A 176 -12.41 22.71 -0.83
N VAL A 177 -13.14 22.39 -1.88
CA VAL A 177 -13.75 21.06 -2.09
C VAL A 177 -13.47 20.62 -3.52
N SER A 178 -13.01 19.37 -3.69
CA SER A 178 -12.79 18.80 -5.01
C SER A 178 -14.09 18.48 -5.75
N ASP A 179 -14.00 18.18 -7.03
CA ASP A 179 -15.07 17.47 -7.75
C ASP A 179 -15.33 16.12 -7.08
N VAL A 180 -16.48 15.51 -7.35
CA VAL A 180 -16.98 14.34 -6.64
C VAL A 180 -16.90 13.12 -7.54
N PHE A 181 -16.39 12.01 -7.03
CA PHE A 181 -16.48 10.71 -7.67
C PHE A 181 -17.67 9.93 -7.13
N ILE A 182 -18.41 9.24 -8.01
CA ILE A 182 -19.49 8.32 -7.65
C ILE A 182 -19.27 7.00 -8.39
N GLY A 183 -19.50 5.88 -7.73
CA GLY A 183 -19.36 4.55 -8.30
C GLY A 183 -20.11 3.48 -7.52
N THR A 184 -20.14 2.29 -8.06
CA THR A 184 -20.74 1.11 -7.41
C THR A 184 -19.76 0.29 -6.61
N ASN A 185 -18.45 0.57 -6.76
CA ASN A 185 -17.38 -0.07 -6.00
C ASN A 185 -16.49 0.98 -5.34
N TYR A 186 -15.88 0.63 -4.23
CA TYR A 186 -14.96 1.51 -3.49
C TYR A 186 -13.83 2.05 -4.37
N HIS A 187 -13.19 1.19 -5.17
CA HIS A 187 -12.07 1.58 -6.03
C HIS A 187 -12.47 2.39 -7.28
N ASP A 188 -13.77 2.54 -7.55
CA ASP A 188 -14.23 3.51 -8.56
C ASP A 188 -14.10 4.94 -8.07
N VAL A 189 -14.22 5.15 -6.75
CA VAL A 189 -14.26 6.48 -6.11
C VAL A 189 -13.00 6.80 -5.34
N VAL A 190 -12.35 5.82 -4.72
CA VAL A 190 -11.04 5.95 -4.09
C VAL A 190 -10.03 5.23 -4.98
N ARG A 191 -9.44 5.99 -5.87
CA ARG A 191 -8.46 5.46 -6.82
C ARG A 191 -7.09 5.67 -6.20
N PRO A 192 -6.34 4.60 -5.89
CA PRO A 192 -4.94 4.79 -5.58
C PRO A 192 -4.32 5.58 -6.74
N ASN A 193 -3.48 6.55 -6.42
CA ASN A 193 -2.68 7.18 -7.46
C ASN A 193 -2.12 6.03 -8.28
N LYS A 194 -2.52 5.92 -9.55
CA LYS A 194 -1.65 5.23 -10.48
C LYS A 194 -0.36 6.00 -10.29
N LEU A 195 0.62 5.36 -9.64
CA LEU A 195 1.97 5.86 -9.73
C LEU A 195 2.10 6.15 -11.21
N GLN A 196 2.01 7.41 -11.57
CA GLN A 196 2.55 7.83 -12.83
C GLN A 196 4.00 7.43 -12.64
N VAL A 197 4.33 6.25 -13.15
CA VAL A 197 5.67 6.06 -13.65
C VAL A 197 5.76 7.21 -14.63
N VAL A 198 6.28 8.34 -14.13
CA VAL A 198 6.59 9.46 -14.97
C VAL A 198 7.65 8.84 -15.85
N GLU A 199 7.22 8.38 -17.02
CA GLU A 199 8.13 8.08 -18.11
C GLU A 199 8.73 9.41 -18.53
N LYS A 200 9.46 10.04 -17.60
CA LYS A 200 10.51 10.97 -18.00
C LYS A 200 11.44 10.11 -18.83
N GLU A 201 11.63 10.48 -20.06
CA GLU A 201 12.60 9.87 -20.97
C GLU A 201 13.87 9.63 -20.17
N GLY A 202 14.14 8.34 -19.88
CA GLY A 202 15.20 7.98 -18.95
C GLY A 202 16.51 8.50 -19.52
N GLN A 203 17.23 9.25 -18.72
CA GLN A 203 18.58 9.67 -19.09
C GLN A 203 19.38 8.41 -19.37
N SER A 204 20.16 8.43 -20.44
CA SER A 204 21.12 7.37 -20.75
C SER A 204 21.99 7.11 -19.51
N GLN A 205 22.12 5.87 -19.10
CA GLN A 205 23.00 5.45 -18.01
C GLN A 205 24.35 4.94 -18.59
N THR A 206 24.87 5.61 -19.59
CA THR A 206 26.16 5.27 -20.20
C THR A 206 27.26 5.23 -19.14
N VAL A 207 28.04 4.17 -19.13
CA VAL A 207 29.17 4.01 -18.23
C VAL A 207 30.26 4.99 -18.58
N LEU A 208 30.72 5.77 -17.61
CA LEU A 208 31.77 6.75 -17.71
C LEU A 208 33.12 6.22 -17.23
N SER A 209 33.13 5.53 -16.11
CA SER A 209 34.30 4.92 -15.49
C SER A 209 33.90 3.82 -14.52
N TRP A 210 34.85 3.05 -14.02
CA TRP A 210 34.65 2.08 -12.95
C TRP A 210 35.88 1.94 -12.06
N LYS A 211 35.67 1.48 -10.83
CA LYS A 211 36.74 1.13 -9.88
C LYS A 211 36.34 -0.10 -9.06
N LYS A 212 37.32 -0.92 -8.68
CA LYS A 212 37.16 -1.98 -7.69
C LYS A 212 37.71 -1.45 -6.37
N GLU A 213 36.84 -1.20 -5.41
CA GLU A 213 37.19 -0.62 -4.12
C GLU A 213 36.28 -1.15 -3.01
N LYS A 214 36.82 -1.31 -1.79
CA LYS A 214 36.06 -1.81 -0.62
C LYS A 214 35.32 -3.13 -0.90
N GLN A 215 35.95 -4.03 -1.63
CA GLN A 215 35.40 -5.34 -2.02
C GLN A 215 34.07 -5.22 -2.82
N ALA A 216 33.92 -4.17 -3.59
CA ALA A 216 32.80 -3.94 -4.48
C ALA A 216 33.26 -3.37 -5.82
N LEU A 217 32.44 -3.51 -6.83
CA LEU A 217 32.59 -2.86 -8.12
C LEU A 217 31.70 -1.59 -8.13
N TRP A 218 32.35 -0.44 -8.30
CA TRP A 218 31.71 0.86 -8.43
C TRP A 218 31.76 1.29 -9.89
N VAL A 219 30.62 1.57 -10.49
CA VAL A 219 30.51 1.97 -11.89
C VAL A 219 29.82 3.32 -11.96
N GLN A 220 30.59 4.35 -12.34
CA GLN A 220 30.06 5.68 -12.59
C GLN A 220 29.33 5.70 -13.93
N THR A 221 28.07 6.10 -13.93
CA THR A 221 27.26 6.29 -15.14
C THR A 221 26.84 7.75 -15.30
N SER A 222 26.30 8.09 -16.47
CA SER A 222 25.73 9.43 -16.71
C SER A 222 24.48 9.72 -15.87
N GLY A 223 23.84 8.72 -15.27
CA GLY A 223 22.64 8.86 -14.45
C GLY A 223 22.86 8.68 -12.95
N GLY A 224 24.07 8.28 -12.51
CA GLY A 224 24.40 8.00 -11.11
C GLY A 224 25.46 6.91 -10.99
N THR A 225 25.74 6.52 -9.76
CA THR A 225 26.70 5.45 -9.44
C THR A 225 25.96 4.13 -9.24
N LEU A 226 26.43 3.08 -9.94
CA LEU A 226 26.01 1.70 -9.71
C LEU A 226 27.05 1.02 -8.81
N PHE A 227 26.57 0.38 -7.76
CA PHE A 227 27.37 -0.40 -6.82
C PHE A 227 26.98 -1.87 -6.92
N LEU A 228 27.98 -2.75 -7.00
CA LEU A 228 27.80 -4.20 -7.06
C LEU A 228 28.76 -4.86 -6.06
N GLN A 229 28.22 -5.59 -5.07
CA GLN A 229 28.99 -6.34 -4.08
C GLN A 229 28.53 -7.80 -4.04
N PRO A 230 29.35 -8.75 -4.50
CA PRO A 230 29.01 -10.15 -4.45
C PRO A 230 29.30 -10.76 -3.07
N TYR A 231 28.48 -11.75 -2.68
CA TYR A 231 28.65 -12.54 -1.47
C TYR A 231 28.82 -14.02 -1.84
N ASP A 232 29.55 -14.77 -1.03
CA ASP A 232 29.86 -16.19 -1.28
C ASP A 232 28.67 -17.13 -1.13
N ILE A 233 27.58 -16.64 -0.55
CA ILE A 233 26.27 -17.32 -0.51
C ILE A 233 25.53 -17.35 -1.86
N GLY A 234 26.16 -16.90 -2.94
CA GLY A 234 25.52 -16.80 -4.27
C GLY A 234 24.58 -15.63 -4.40
N SER A 235 24.88 -14.52 -3.76
CA SER A 235 24.11 -13.28 -3.92
C SER A 235 24.98 -12.10 -4.36
N VAL A 236 24.33 -11.08 -4.89
CA VAL A 236 24.94 -9.79 -5.21
C VAL A 236 24.03 -8.66 -4.74
N HIS A 237 24.59 -7.72 -4.00
CA HIS A 237 23.95 -6.47 -3.61
C HIS A 237 24.09 -5.47 -4.74
N VAL A 238 22.99 -4.88 -5.15
CA VAL A 238 22.91 -3.90 -6.23
C VAL A 238 22.33 -2.61 -5.65
N MET A 239 23.07 -1.51 -5.74
CA MET A 239 22.55 -0.19 -5.40
C MET A 239 22.80 0.79 -6.55
N PHE A 240 21.93 1.77 -6.70
CA PHE A 240 22.07 2.83 -7.69
C PHE A 240 21.57 4.16 -7.13
N GLY A 241 22.42 5.18 -7.19
CA GLY A 241 22.14 6.52 -6.67
C GLY A 241 23.41 7.40 -6.69
N SER A 242 23.48 8.38 -5.79
CA SER A 242 24.74 9.08 -5.55
C SER A 242 25.68 8.22 -4.69
N GLU A 243 26.99 8.38 -4.84
CA GLU A 243 27.98 7.64 -4.05
C GLU A 243 27.79 7.87 -2.56
N LEU A 244 27.49 9.11 -2.15
CA LEU A 244 27.23 9.47 -0.74
C LEU A 244 25.99 8.74 -0.17
N GLU A 245 24.93 8.64 -0.93
CA GLU A 245 23.70 7.96 -0.49
C GLU A 245 23.88 6.43 -0.42
N ILE A 246 24.66 5.85 -1.33
CA ILE A 246 25.05 4.45 -1.31
C ILE A 246 25.88 4.14 -0.05
N GLU A 247 26.89 4.94 0.25
CA GLU A 247 27.76 4.74 1.44
C GLU A 247 27.00 4.89 2.76
N ASN A 248 25.99 5.76 2.81
CA ASN A 248 25.19 6.01 4.02
C ASN A 248 23.94 5.12 4.10
N ASN A 249 23.71 4.24 3.13
CA ASN A 249 22.54 3.37 3.14
C ASN A 249 22.58 2.37 4.30
N LYS A 250 21.44 2.21 4.98
CA LYS A 250 21.25 1.23 6.05
C LYS A 250 19.95 0.46 5.77
N SER A 251 20.08 -0.84 5.67
CA SER A 251 18.91 -1.72 5.59
C SER A 251 18.27 -1.90 6.96
N PHE A 252 16.94 -1.97 6.99
CA PHE A 252 16.19 -2.39 8.17
C PHE A 252 16.04 -3.91 8.25
N ALA A 253 16.18 -4.62 7.13
CA ALA A 253 15.93 -6.05 7.03
C ALA A 253 17.23 -6.88 7.00
N VAL A 254 18.31 -6.34 6.45
CA VAL A 254 19.60 -7.02 6.37
C VAL A 254 20.36 -6.83 7.69
N THR A 255 20.31 -7.85 8.53
CA THR A 255 20.90 -7.86 9.87
C THR A 255 22.17 -8.71 9.97
N GLN A 256 22.44 -9.52 8.95
CA GLN A 256 23.62 -10.36 8.85
C GLN A 256 24.57 -9.79 7.80
N GLN A 257 25.85 -10.06 7.95
CA GLN A 257 26.88 -9.71 6.97
C GLN A 257 27.57 -10.98 6.51
N PRO A 258 27.05 -11.62 5.43
CA PRO A 258 27.73 -12.77 4.83
C PRO A 258 29.13 -12.37 4.34
N ASP A 259 30.00 -13.35 4.22
CA ASP A 259 31.33 -13.11 3.67
C ASP A 259 31.23 -12.61 2.24
N ILE A 260 32.00 -11.56 1.95
CA ILE A 260 32.05 -10.97 0.61
C ILE A 260 32.87 -11.91 -0.27
N ALA A 261 32.32 -12.30 -1.40
CA ALA A 261 32.99 -13.17 -2.34
C ALA A 261 34.18 -12.46 -3.00
N GLU A 262 35.27 -13.19 -3.17
CA GLU A 262 36.31 -12.75 -4.09
C GLU A 262 35.75 -12.73 -5.53
N PHE A 263 36.15 -11.73 -6.30
CA PHE A 263 35.70 -11.59 -7.68
C PHE A 263 36.77 -10.93 -8.55
N ASP A 264 36.71 -11.24 -9.82
CA ASP A 264 37.49 -10.57 -10.86
C ASP A 264 36.62 -9.63 -11.68
N VAL A 265 37.25 -8.65 -12.29
CA VAL A 265 36.60 -7.71 -13.21
C VAL A 265 37.25 -7.80 -14.55
N GLU A 266 36.48 -8.09 -15.59
CA GLU A 266 36.88 -8.06 -16.98
C GLU A 266 36.25 -6.85 -17.64
N ASP A 267 37.07 -6.00 -18.25
CA ASP A 267 36.63 -4.83 -18.98
C ASP A 267 36.73 -5.10 -20.50
N THR A 268 35.56 -5.31 -21.11
CA THR A 268 35.43 -5.53 -22.55
C THR A 268 35.01 -4.25 -23.28
N ARG A 269 35.01 -4.29 -24.60
CA ARG A 269 34.53 -3.15 -25.43
C ARG A 269 33.08 -2.79 -25.15
N ARG A 270 32.22 -3.77 -24.76
CA ARG A 270 30.76 -3.59 -24.62
C ARG A 270 30.28 -3.63 -23.17
N GLU A 271 30.98 -4.35 -22.32
CA GLU A 271 30.50 -4.67 -20.97
C GLU A 271 31.65 -4.66 -19.97
N ILE A 272 31.31 -4.36 -18.71
CA ILE A 272 32.13 -4.65 -17.54
C ILE A 272 31.54 -5.91 -16.91
N ILE A 273 32.37 -6.90 -16.64
CA ILE A 273 31.93 -8.20 -16.14
C ILE A 273 32.57 -8.45 -14.78
N LEU A 274 31.73 -8.55 -13.75
CA LEU A 274 32.11 -9.03 -12.43
C LEU A 274 31.92 -10.55 -12.39
N ARG A 275 32.95 -11.32 -12.02
CA ARG A 275 32.90 -12.79 -11.88
C ARG A 275 33.28 -13.20 -10.48
N SER A 276 32.41 -13.94 -9.80
CA SER A 276 32.70 -14.66 -8.56
C SER A 276 32.61 -16.17 -8.77
N SER A 277 32.89 -16.93 -7.72
CA SER A 277 32.76 -18.40 -7.75
C SER A 277 31.33 -18.91 -7.97
N CYS A 278 30.32 -18.09 -7.64
CA CYS A 278 28.91 -18.49 -7.63
C CYS A 278 28.10 -17.90 -8.79
N LEU A 279 28.43 -16.69 -9.23
CA LEU A 279 27.66 -15.93 -10.23
C LEU A 279 28.54 -14.94 -11.00
N SER A 280 27.99 -14.44 -12.09
CA SER A 280 28.57 -13.29 -12.80
C SER A 280 27.53 -12.21 -12.98
N VAL A 281 27.96 -10.95 -12.99
CA VAL A 281 27.14 -9.79 -13.32
C VAL A 281 27.80 -9.02 -14.46
N THR A 282 27.06 -8.78 -15.54
CA THR A 282 27.53 -7.90 -16.60
C THR A 282 26.87 -6.53 -16.51
N VAL A 283 27.63 -5.48 -16.77
CA VAL A 283 27.13 -4.10 -16.88
C VAL A 283 27.32 -3.63 -18.31
N ASN A 284 26.23 -3.34 -19.01
CA ASN A 284 26.30 -2.83 -20.38
C ASN A 284 26.84 -1.39 -20.41
N LYS A 285 27.91 -1.16 -21.14
CA LYS A 285 28.58 0.17 -21.15
C LYS A 285 27.74 1.27 -21.78
N LYS A 286 26.92 0.94 -22.77
CA LYS A 286 26.12 1.92 -23.49
C LYS A 286 24.87 2.35 -22.74
N ALA A 287 24.20 1.41 -22.07
CA ALA A 287 22.89 1.64 -21.47
C ALA A 287 22.86 1.46 -19.94
N GLY A 288 23.94 0.95 -19.32
CA GLY A 288 24.11 0.82 -17.88
C GLY A 288 23.29 -0.29 -17.19
N TYR A 289 22.45 -1.03 -17.91
CA TYR A 289 21.71 -2.14 -17.32
C TYR A 289 22.62 -3.30 -16.93
N ILE A 290 22.18 -4.09 -15.95
CA ILE A 290 22.89 -5.31 -15.56
C ILE A 290 22.18 -6.57 -16.05
N SER A 291 22.98 -7.65 -16.20
CA SER A 291 22.49 -9.02 -16.38
C SER A 291 23.13 -9.92 -15.35
N LEU A 292 22.31 -10.77 -14.72
CA LEU A 292 22.74 -11.80 -13.79
C LEU A 292 22.92 -13.13 -14.55
N LEU A 293 24.07 -13.75 -14.39
CA LEU A 293 24.38 -15.04 -14.98
C LEU A 293 24.78 -16.03 -13.89
N ASP A 294 24.50 -17.30 -14.09
CA ASP A 294 25.03 -18.36 -13.23
C ASP A 294 26.54 -18.60 -13.46
N LYS A 295 27.12 -19.48 -12.68
CA LYS A 295 28.55 -19.84 -12.79
C LYS A 295 28.96 -20.42 -14.16
N SER A 296 28.00 -20.94 -14.94
CA SER A 296 28.24 -21.44 -16.29
C SER A 296 28.17 -20.36 -17.38
N GLY A 297 27.77 -19.14 -17.00
CA GLY A 297 27.55 -18.03 -17.93
C GLY A 297 26.15 -18.02 -18.55
N LYS A 298 25.22 -18.85 -18.07
CA LYS A 298 23.82 -18.82 -18.51
C LYS A 298 23.10 -17.60 -17.92
N LEU A 299 22.42 -16.83 -18.80
CA LEU A 299 21.59 -15.70 -18.37
C LEU A 299 20.41 -16.18 -17.52
N LEU A 300 20.25 -15.61 -16.33
CA LEU A 300 19.16 -15.88 -15.41
C LEU A 300 18.15 -14.74 -15.36
N LEU A 301 18.62 -13.51 -15.16
CA LEU A 301 17.77 -12.32 -15.08
C LEU A 301 18.50 -11.14 -15.73
N LYS A 302 17.76 -10.24 -16.33
CA LYS A 302 18.30 -9.05 -16.96
C LYS A 302 17.42 -7.86 -16.61
N GLU A 303 18.05 -6.74 -16.25
CA GLU A 303 17.33 -5.48 -16.21
C GLU A 303 16.86 -5.08 -17.62
N TRP A 304 15.80 -4.32 -17.70
CA TRP A 304 15.30 -3.85 -18.99
C TRP A 304 16.35 -2.97 -19.70
N PRO A 305 16.70 -3.25 -20.95
CA PRO A 305 17.82 -2.57 -21.61
C PRO A 305 17.72 -1.06 -21.74
N GLU A 306 16.48 -0.55 -21.75
CA GLU A 306 16.18 0.87 -21.80
C GLU A 306 15.46 1.26 -20.51
N LYS A 307 15.93 2.30 -19.82
CA LYS A 307 15.30 2.79 -18.58
C LYS A 307 15.23 1.72 -17.46
N ALA A 308 16.29 0.95 -17.27
CA ALA A 308 16.35 -0.16 -16.32
C ALA A 308 16.06 0.26 -14.88
N ARG A 309 16.74 1.30 -14.43
CA ARG A 309 16.69 1.86 -13.09
C ARG A 309 16.50 3.35 -13.16
N MET A 310 15.73 3.89 -12.26
CA MET A 310 15.58 5.33 -12.13
C MET A 310 15.47 5.70 -10.65
N ASN A 311 16.18 6.75 -10.29
CA ASN A 311 15.94 7.49 -9.09
C ASN A 311 15.38 8.85 -9.53
N VAL A 312 14.06 9.03 -9.42
CA VAL A 312 13.40 10.23 -9.93
C VAL A 312 13.38 11.27 -8.82
N HIS A 313 14.19 12.31 -8.98
CA HIS A 313 14.14 13.50 -8.14
C HIS A 313 13.09 14.47 -8.68
N GLY A 314 12.04 14.70 -7.93
CA GLY A 314 10.99 15.67 -8.15
C GLY A 314 10.54 16.19 -6.79
N ASP A 315 9.26 16.52 -6.63
CA ASP A 315 8.67 16.80 -5.31
C ASP A 315 8.65 15.56 -4.39
N SER A 316 8.86 14.36 -4.97
CA SER A 316 9.09 13.09 -4.28
C SER A 316 10.23 12.31 -4.95
N VAL A 317 11.02 11.60 -4.14
CA VAL A 317 12.15 10.77 -4.60
C VAL A 317 11.66 9.33 -4.71
N ASN A 318 11.42 8.85 -5.92
CA ASN A 318 10.96 7.49 -6.19
C ASN A 318 12.12 6.57 -6.58
N ALA A 319 12.11 5.33 -6.09
CA ALA A 319 13.02 4.27 -6.54
C ALA A 319 12.29 3.28 -7.46
N TYR A 320 12.86 3.00 -8.60
CA TYR A 320 12.27 2.16 -9.64
C TYR A 320 13.30 1.26 -10.28
N CYS A 321 12.93 0.00 -10.53
CA CYS A 321 13.70 -0.90 -11.39
C CYS A 321 12.76 -1.82 -12.18
N ARG A 322 13.15 -2.13 -13.42
CA ARG A 322 12.43 -3.03 -14.33
C ARG A 322 13.33 -4.14 -14.84
N PHE A 323 12.76 -5.32 -14.96
CA PHE A 323 13.46 -6.54 -15.37
C PHE A 323 12.75 -7.22 -16.55
N GLN A 324 13.54 -7.84 -17.39
CA GLN A 324 13.08 -8.70 -18.48
C GLN A 324 13.10 -10.15 -18.00
N LEU A 325 11.97 -10.81 -18.05
CA LEU A 325 11.78 -12.20 -17.64
C LEU A 325 11.89 -13.16 -18.82
N GLN A 326 12.20 -14.42 -18.55
CA GLN A 326 12.07 -15.49 -19.52
C GLN A 326 10.60 -15.94 -19.63
N ASP A 327 10.19 -16.47 -20.79
CA ASP A 327 8.78 -16.75 -21.07
C ASP A 327 8.18 -17.85 -20.19
N GLU A 328 8.95 -18.90 -19.87
CA GLU A 328 8.46 -20.11 -19.18
C GLU A 328 8.66 -20.11 -17.67
N GLU A 329 9.18 -19.03 -17.07
CA GLU A 329 9.42 -19.03 -15.62
C GLU A 329 8.16 -18.65 -14.84
N ALA A 330 8.00 -19.31 -13.67
CA ALA A 330 7.01 -18.97 -12.67
C ALA A 330 7.64 -18.19 -11.53
N LEU A 331 6.89 -17.26 -10.96
CA LEU A 331 7.33 -16.36 -9.89
C LEU A 331 6.52 -16.61 -8.62
N TYR A 332 7.19 -16.66 -7.47
CA TYR A 332 6.59 -16.90 -6.16
C TYR A 332 7.13 -15.93 -5.13
N GLY A 333 6.35 -15.62 -4.09
CA GLY A 333 6.81 -14.76 -3.00
C GLY A 333 5.92 -13.56 -2.74
N LEU A 334 6.53 -12.43 -2.40
CA LEU A 334 5.93 -11.14 -2.02
C LEU A 334 5.07 -11.20 -0.76
N GLY A 335 5.08 -12.30 0.00
CA GLY A 335 4.34 -12.47 1.24
C GLY A 335 2.97 -13.14 1.07
N GLN A 336 2.05 -12.87 1.98
CA GLN A 336 0.70 -13.45 2.01
C GLN A 336 -0.34 -12.42 1.64
N PHE A 337 -1.17 -12.76 0.64
CA PHE A 337 -2.26 -11.92 0.14
C PHE A 337 -3.52 -12.76 -0.04
N ARG A 338 -4.70 -12.13 0.02
CA ARG A 338 -6.00 -12.78 -0.18
C ARG A 338 -6.47 -12.72 -1.63
N ASP A 339 -5.57 -12.86 -2.59
CA ASP A 339 -5.84 -12.75 -4.02
C ASP A 339 -5.90 -14.11 -4.74
N ASN A 340 -5.67 -15.22 -4.02
CA ASN A 340 -5.60 -16.59 -4.54
C ASN A 340 -4.54 -16.78 -5.66
N LEU A 341 -3.55 -15.91 -5.74
CA LEU A 341 -2.47 -16.01 -6.72
C LEU A 341 -1.25 -16.66 -6.07
N MET A 342 -0.86 -17.82 -6.57
CA MET A 342 0.41 -18.46 -6.21
C MET A 342 1.52 -18.07 -7.19
N ASN A 343 1.29 -18.20 -8.49
CA ASN A 343 2.20 -17.72 -9.52
C ASN A 343 1.95 -16.24 -9.81
N LEU A 344 2.98 -15.42 -9.65
CA LEU A 344 2.92 -13.97 -9.76
C LEU A 344 3.18 -13.42 -11.17
N ARG A 345 3.24 -14.30 -12.19
CA ARG A 345 3.33 -13.86 -13.59
C ARG A 345 2.05 -13.11 -13.96
N ASN A 346 2.22 -11.98 -14.63
CA ASN A 346 1.14 -11.06 -15.01
C ASN A 346 0.33 -10.50 -13.82
N ALA A 347 0.88 -10.57 -12.61
CA ALA A 347 0.26 -10.06 -11.40
C ALA A 347 0.70 -8.62 -11.09
N LYS A 348 -0.15 -7.92 -10.35
CA LYS A 348 0.18 -6.65 -9.71
C LYS A 348 -0.12 -6.77 -8.23
N ARG A 349 0.82 -6.33 -7.37
CA ARG A 349 0.64 -6.26 -5.92
C ARG A 349 1.14 -4.94 -5.36
N GLU A 350 0.41 -4.45 -4.41
CA GLU A 350 0.83 -3.33 -3.58
C GLU A 350 1.44 -3.89 -2.30
N LEU A 351 2.75 -3.65 -2.12
CA LEU A 351 3.50 -4.16 -0.99
C LEU A 351 3.40 -3.17 0.17
N VAL A 352 2.37 -3.33 0.96
CA VAL A 352 2.08 -2.58 2.18
C VAL A 352 1.57 -3.55 3.22
N GLN A 353 1.94 -3.32 4.47
CA GLN A 353 1.45 -4.11 5.58
C GLN A 353 0.06 -3.64 5.98
N PHE A 354 -0.95 -4.48 5.79
CA PHE A 354 -2.33 -4.25 6.19
C PHE A 354 -2.87 -5.37 7.07
N ASN A 355 -4.03 -5.12 7.66
CA ASN A 355 -4.86 -6.18 8.20
C ASN A 355 -5.15 -7.22 7.09
N THR A 356 -4.98 -8.49 7.40
CA THR A 356 -5.22 -9.64 6.51
C THR A 356 -4.16 -9.90 5.43
N GLN A 357 -3.10 -9.14 5.36
CA GLN A 357 -1.97 -9.42 4.46
C GLN A 357 -0.63 -9.14 5.12
N ALA A 358 0.40 -9.84 4.68
CA ALA A 358 1.78 -9.63 5.08
C ALA A 358 2.63 -9.44 3.83
N ALA A 359 3.15 -8.22 3.62
CA ALA A 359 4.01 -7.91 2.50
C ALA A 359 5.47 -8.24 2.84
N VAL A 360 6.12 -9.05 2.02
CA VAL A 360 7.55 -9.38 2.10
C VAL A 360 8.15 -9.15 0.72
N PRO A 361 9.02 -8.14 0.52
CA PRO A 361 9.44 -7.72 -0.82
C PRO A 361 10.51 -8.64 -1.43
N VAL A 362 10.26 -9.95 -1.42
CA VAL A 362 11.13 -10.98 -1.96
C VAL A 362 10.38 -11.83 -2.97
N ILE A 363 10.97 -12.03 -4.13
CA ILE A 363 10.43 -12.87 -5.19
C ILE A 363 11.44 -13.96 -5.58
N TYR A 364 10.94 -15.13 -5.88
CA TYR A 364 11.72 -16.30 -6.31
C TYR A 364 11.22 -16.81 -7.64
N SER A 365 12.13 -17.17 -8.53
CA SER A 365 11.83 -17.69 -9.86
C SER A 365 12.22 -19.16 -10.01
N THR A 366 11.41 -19.92 -10.77
CA THR A 366 11.81 -21.23 -11.29
C THR A 366 13.02 -21.14 -12.23
N GLY A 367 13.35 -19.94 -12.71
CA GLY A 367 14.57 -19.63 -13.47
C GLY A 367 15.85 -19.65 -12.67
N LYS A 368 15.83 -20.14 -11.41
CA LYS A 368 16.99 -20.28 -10.50
C LYS A 368 17.58 -18.98 -10.01
N TRP A 369 16.78 -17.93 -9.93
CA TRP A 369 17.13 -16.65 -9.33
C TRP A 369 16.07 -16.19 -8.34
N GLY A 370 16.46 -15.30 -7.44
CA GLY A 370 15.58 -14.56 -6.56
C GLY A 370 15.97 -13.11 -6.48
N LEU A 371 15.04 -12.27 -6.06
CA LEU A 371 15.26 -10.85 -5.86
C LEU A 371 14.63 -10.41 -4.54
N PHE A 372 15.40 -9.73 -3.71
CA PHE A 372 14.93 -9.01 -2.53
C PHE A 372 15.02 -7.51 -2.80
N TRP A 373 13.87 -6.84 -2.82
CA TRP A 373 13.75 -5.40 -2.98
C TRP A 373 13.83 -4.72 -1.60
N ASP A 374 14.99 -4.16 -1.27
CA ASP A 374 15.26 -3.59 0.05
C ASP A 374 14.88 -2.10 0.11
N ASN A 375 13.58 -1.85 0.16
CA ASN A 375 13.03 -0.51 0.32
C ASN A 375 11.85 -0.54 1.31
N PRO A 376 11.86 0.27 2.38
CA PRO A 376 10.83 0.22 3.43
C PRO A 376 9.55 0.98 3.07
N SER A 377 9.53 1.73 1.96
CA SER A 377 8.33 2.46 1.58
C SER A 377 7.33 1.58 0.83
N ARG A 378 6.09 2.06 0.73
CA ARG A 378 5.09 1.44 -0.13
C ARG A 378 5.66 1.20 -1.52
N THR A 379 5.54 -0.03 -2.00
CA THR A 379 6.10 -0.46 -3.27
C THR A 379 5.04 -1.14 -4.13
N ILE A 380 4.95 -0.79 -5.40
CA ILE A 380 4.15 -1.51 -6.38
C ILE A 380 5.03 -2.49 -7.13
N TYR A 381 4.70 -3.77 -7.00
CA TYR A 381 5.16 -4.82 -7.89
C TYR A 381 4.19 -4.97 -9.06
N ALA A 382 4.69 -5.09 -10.27
CA ALA A 382 3.90 -5.44 -11.46
C ALA A 382 4.72 -6.26 -12.43
N ASP A 383 4.12 -7.35 -12.94
CA ASP A 383 4.59 -8.08 -14.11
C ASP A 383 3.56 -7.89 -15.24
N ASN A 384 3.99 -7.48 -16.41
CA ASN A 384 3.15 -7.23 -17.57
C ASN A 384 4.00 -7.27 -18.86
N ASN A 385 3.39 -6.98 -20.01
CA ASN A 385 4.08 -6.98 -21.31
C ASN A 385 5.30 -6.04 -21.38
N ALA A 386 5.44 -5.09 -20.45
CA ALA A 386 6.59 -4.22 -20.33
C ALA A 386 7.64 -4.75 -19.32
N GLY A 387 7.52 -6.00 -18.86
CA GLY A 387 8.40 -6.66 -17.91
C GLY A 387 7.95 -6.58 -16.46
N MET A 388 8.74 -7.19 -15.57
CA MET A 388 8.58 -7.14 -14.13
C MET A 388 9.16 -5.85 -13.57
N SER A 389 8.45 -5.16 -12.71
CA SER A 389 8.92 -3.90 -12.11
C SER A 389 8.62 -3.80 -10.63
N PHE A 390 9.50 -3.09 -9.92
CA PHE A 390 9.30 -2.60 -8.56
C PHE A 390 9.35 -1.07 -8.59
N VAL A 391 8.35 -0.42 -8.01
CA VAL A 391 8.24 1.03 -7.93
C VAL A 391 7.92 1.42 -6.50
N SER A 392 8.84 2.06 -5.81
CA SER A 392 8.66 2.54 -4.44
C SER A 392 8.26 4.01 -4.43
N ASP A 393 7.34 4.39 -3.55
CA ASP A 393 6.89 5.77 -3.41
C ASP A 393 8.00 6.69 -2.92
N TYR A 394 8.95 6.14 -2.14
CA TYR A 394 10.10 6.87 -1.65
C TYR A 394 11.35 6.00 -1.65
N GLY A 395 12.48 6.54 -2.10
CA GLY A 395 13.79 5.92 -2.04
C GLY A 395 14.87 6.79 -2.66
N ARG A 396 15.87 7.18 -1.88
CA ARG A 396 17.01 7.96 -2.37
C ARG A 396 17.94 7.17 -3.28
N ILE A 397 17.91 5.85 -3.14
CA ILE A 397 18.64 4.91 -3.98
C ILE A 397 17.70 3.80 -4.45
N VAL A 398 17.99 3.19 -5.58
CA VAL A 398 17.51 1.86 -5.94
C VAL A 398 18.37 0.86 -5.18
N ASN A 399 17.75 -0.05 -4.40
CA ASN A 399 18.45 -0.98 -3.53
C ASN A 399 17.78 -2.36 -3.57
N TYR A 400 18.52 -3.37 -4.03
CA TYR A 400 18.03 -4.74 -4.06
C TYR A 400 19.18 -5.76 -4.06
N TYR A 401 18.84 -7.00 -3.71
CA TYR A 401 19.75 -8.14 -3.77
C TYR A 401 19.24 -9.15 -4.80
N LEU A 402 20.15 -9.71 -5.56
CA LEU A 402 19.88 -10.84 -6.45
C LEU A 402 20.52 -12.11 -5.87
N PHE A 403 19.81 -13.22 -6.01
CA PHE A 403 20.25 -14.54 -5.55
C PHE A 403 20.32 -15.52 -6.72
N VAL A 404 21.27 -16.44 -6.66
CA VAL A 404 21.39 -17.57 -7.59
C VAL A 404 21.38 -18.87 -6.80
N GLY A 405 20.59 -19.84 -7.23
CA GLY A 405 20.51 -21.14 -6.54
C GLY A 405 19.82 -22.21 -7.39
N ASP A 406 20.26 -23.46 -7.25
CA ASP A 406 19.75 -24.61 -7.99
C ASP A 406 18.37 -25.12 -7.52
N GLY A 407 17.63 -24.33 -6.75
CA GLY A 407 16.29 -24.63 -6.26
C GLY A 407 15.79 -23.59 -5.30
N MET A 408 14.51 -23.62 -5.00
CA MET A 408 13.85 -22.64 -4.10
C MET A 408 14.49 -22.63 -2.71
N ASP A 409 14.86 -23.79 -2.16
CA ASP A 409 15.52 -23.91 -0.84
C ASP A 409 16.82 -23.12 -0.79
N LYS A 410 17.63 -23.14 -1.87
CA LYS A 410 18.89 -22.37 -1.95
C LYS A 410 18.64 -20.88 -2.03
N LEU A 411 17.61 -20.48 -2.79
CA LEU A 411 17.23 -19.06 -2.89
C LEU A 411 16.71 -18.52 -1.54
N VAL A 412 15.87 -19.30 -0.84
CA VAL A 412 15.41 -18.96 0.51
C VAL A 412 16.56 -18.93 1.51
N ALA A 413 17.49 -19.88 1.43
CA ALA A 413 18.68 -19.91 2.29
C ALA A 413 19.56 -18.66 2.07
N ALA A 414 19.77 -18.24 0.83
CA ALA A 414 20.51 -17.02 0.51
C ALA A 414 19.85 -15.76 1.10
N TYR A 415 18.52 -15.64 1.00
CA TYR A 415 17.78 -14.56 1.64
C TYR A 415 17.94 -14.58 3.17
N ARG A 416 17.80 -15.75 3.80
CA ARG A 416 17.98 -15.91 5.25
C ARG A 416 19.40 -15.63 5.74
N SER A 417 20.40 -15.84 4.91
CA SER A 417 21.79 -15.49 5.23
C SER A 417 22.01 -13.97 5.33
N LEU A 418 21.15 -13.17 4.67
CA LEU A 418 21.15 -11.70 4.80
C LEU A 418 20.29 -11.23 5.97
N THR A 419 19.11 -11.81 6.15
CA THR A 419 18.10 -11.30 7.08
C THR A 419 18.06 -12.02 8.43
N GLY A 420 18.83 -13.08 8.57
CA GLY A 420 18.85 -13.94 9.74
C GLY A 420 17.84 -15.09 9.64
N VAL A 421 18.01 -16.06 10.53
CA VAL A 421 17.13 -17.22 10.62
C VAL A 421 15.99 -16.94 11.59
N ALA A 422 14.79 -17.43 11.27
CA ALA A 422 13.69 -17.41 12.22
C ALA A 422 14.04 -18.23 13.47
N PRO A 423 13.79 -17.71 14.68
CA PRO A 423 14.01 -18.46 15.91
C PRO A 423 13.09 -19.68 15.97
N MET A 424 13.52 -20.73 16.66
CA MET A 424 12.66 -21.86 16.96
C MET A 424 11.53 -21.39 17.87
N LEU A 425 10.29 -21.54 17.40
CA LEU A 425 9.12 -21.21 18.20
C LEU A 425 8.92 -22.24 19.32
N PRO A 426 8.48 -21.83 20.51
CA PRO A 426 8.11 -22.76 21.56
C PRO A 426 6.87 -23.58 21.14
N ALA A 427 6.74 -24.81 21.65
CA ALA A 427 5.67 -25.71 21.25
C ALA A 427 4.26 -25.13 21.43
N TRP A 428 4.04 -24.34 22.48
CA TRP A 428 2.74 -23.68 22.73
C TRP A 428 2.35 -22.68 21.63
N ALA A 429 3.30 -22.07 20.94
CA ALA A 429 3.03 -21.16 19.82
C ALA A 429 2.54 -21.88 18.55
N LEU A 430 2.65 -23.20 18.49
CA LEU A 430 2.19 -24.04 17.38
C LEU A 430 0.87 -24.77 17.68
N GLY A 431 0.31 -24.59 18.91
CA GLY A 431 -0.93 -25.21 19.33
C GLY A 431 -2.17 -24.39 18.94
N TYR A 432 -3.32 -24.78 19.47
CA TYR A 432 -4.58 -24.07 19.24
C TYR A 432 -4.60 -22.74 20.01
N HIS A 433 -4.92 -21.66 19.33
CA HIS A 433 -5.03 -20.32 19.87
C HIS A 433 -6.50 -19.90 19.95
N GLN A 434 -7.05 -19.88 21.17
CA GLN A 434 -8.41 -19.43 21.40
C GLN A 434 -8.48 -17.92 21.29
N SER A 435 -9.24 -17.42 20.34
CA SER A 435 -9.48 -15.99 20.12
C SER A 435 -10.94 -15.72 19.77
N ARG A 436 -11.39 -14.52 20.05
CA ARG A 436 -12.67 -13.97 19.54
C ARG A 436 -12.51 -12.46 19.37
N ASN A 437 -13.49 -11.82 18.75
CA ASN A 437 -13.48 -10.38 18.50
C ASN A 437 -13.09 -9.58 19.75
N ARG A 438 -13.70 -9.91 20.91
CA ARG A 438 -13.26 -9.44 22.22
C ARG A 438 -13.86 -10.26 23.36
N TYR A 439 -13.17 -10.29 24.48
CA TYR A 439 -13.72 -10.64 25.78
C TYR A 439 -14.07 -9.34 26.51
N ALA A 440 -15.32 -9.18 26.90
CA ALA A 440 -15.79 -7.95 27.51
C ALA A 440 -15.26 -7.75 28.93
N THR A 441 -14.98 -8.83 29.65
CA THR A 441 -14.53 -8.79 31.04
C THR A 441 -13.53 -9.90 31.36
N GLN A 442 -12.78 -9.72 32.45
CA GLN A 442 -11.92 -10.76 33.04
C GLN A 442 -12.69 -12.04 33.34
N LYS A 443 -13.91 -11.92 33.87
CA LYS A 443 -14.79 -13.05 34.20
C LYS A 443 -15.05 -13.91 32.95
N GLU A 444 -15.37 -13.30 31.83
CA GLU A 444 -15.63 -14.00 30.57
C GLU A 444 -14.39 -14.77 30.07
N VAL A 445 -13.19 -14.19 30.20
CA VAL A 445 -11.91 -14.87 29.87
C VAL A 445 -11.77 -16.15 30.72
N MET A 446 -12.00 -16.03 32.03
CA MET A 446 -11.85 -17.14 32.96
C MET A 446 -12.90 -18.23 32.75
N GLU A 447 -14.14 -17.86 32.42
CA GLU A 447 -15.21 -18.82 32.10
C GLU A 447 -14.88 -19.63 30.84
N VAL A 448 -14.35 -18.98 29.80
CA VAL A 448 -13.94 -19.68 28.58
C VAL A 448 -12.77 -20.64 28.86
N ALA A 449 -11.76 -20.20 29.58
CA ALA A 449 -10.62 -21.05 29.95
C ALA A 449 -11.07 -22.28 30.78
N LYS A 450 -11.94 -22.06 31.76
CA LYS A 450 -12.55 -23.13 32.58
C LYS A 450 -13.28 -24.14 31.71
N ARG A 451 -14.17 -23.68 30.85
CA ARG A 451 -14.97 -24.55 29.96
C ARG A 451 -14.09 -25.35 29.00
N MET A 452 -13.04 -24.75 28.42
CA MET A 452 -12.11 -25.47 27.55
C MET A 452 -11.43 -26.63 28.28
N LYS A 453 -11.04 -26.41 29.54
CA LYS A 453 -10.45 -27.46 30.37
C LYS A 453 -11.47 -28.57 30.72
N GLU A 454 -12.67 -28.20 31.11
CA GLU A 454 -13.77 -29.14 31.47
C GLU A 454 -14.18 -30.00 30.27
N GLU A 455 -14.18 -29.43 29.05
CA GLU A 455 -14.55 -30.15 27.83
C GLU A 455 -13.34 -30.81 27.16
N ASN A 456 -12.14 -30.79 27.78
CA ASN A 456 -10.89 -31.34 27.26
C ASN A 456 -10.51 -30.82 25.87
N ILE A 457 -10.77 -29.53 25.61
CA ILE A 457 -10.35 -28.87 24.37
C ILE A 457 -8.89 -28.45 24.51
N PRO A 458 -7.95 -29.01 23.69
CA PRO A 458 -6.55 -28.69 23.81
C PRO A 458 -6.27 -27.28 23.23
N ALA A 459 -6.05 -26.32 24.10
CA ALA A 459 -5.64 -24.97 23.71
C ALA A 459 -4.30 -24.62 24.34
N SER A 460 -3.48 -23.88 23.63
CA SER A 460 -2.17 -23.42 24.08
C SER A 460 -2.17 -21.97 24.54
N THR A 461 -3.04 -21.15 23.94
CA THR A 461 -3.12 -19.73 24.28
C THR A 461 -4.56 -19.24 24.31
N ILE A 462 -4.78 -18.15 25.03
CA ILE A 462 -5.98 -17.33 24.94
C ILE A 462 -5.58 -15.90 24.57
N PHE A 463 -6.22 -15.37 23.51
CA PHE A 463 -6.00 -14.01 23.03
C PHE A 463 -7.01 -13.06 23.65
N ILE A 464 -6.53 -12.05 24.37
CA ILE A 464 -7.33 -10.91 24.82
C ILE A 464 -7.15 -9.83 23.76
N ASP A 465 -8.15 -9.70 22.87
CA ASP A 465 -8.16 -8.73 21.80
C ASP A 465 -8.55 -7.34 22.33
N TYR A 466 -8.62 -6.38 21.44
CA TYR A 466 -8.92 -4.99 21.76
C TYR A 466 -10.07 -4.84 22.80
N HIS A 467 -10.24 -3.63 23.32
CA HIS A 467 -11.26 -3.26 24.30
C HIS A 467 -10.88 -3.52 25.78
N TYR A 468 -9.83 -4.27 26.09
CA TYR A 468 -9.36 -4.42 27.48
C TYR A 468 -8.95 -3.10 28.15
N TRP A 469 -8.64 -2.10 27.33
CA TRP A 469 -8.31 -0.74 27.79
C TRP A 469 -9.54 0.10 28.21
N GLY A 470 -10.78 -0.31 27.89
CA GLY A 470 -12.03 0.30 28.33
C GLY A 470 -12.02 1.84 28.36
N LYS A 471 -12.17 2.41 29.54
CA LYS A 471 -12.18 3.88 29.78
C LYS A 471 -10.91 4.61 29.38
N TYR A 472 -9.78 3.92 29.29
CA TYR A 472 -8.51 4.53 28.90
C TYR A 472 -8.34 4.75 27.40
N GLY A 473 -9.18 4.11 26.59
CA GLY A 473 -9.21 4.31 25.15
C GLY A 473 -8.14 3.56 24.35
N THR A 474 -8.35 3.51 23.04
CA THR A 474 -7.48 2.79 22.09
C THR A 474 -6.06 3.34 22.12
N GLY A 475 -5.06 2.45 22.24
CA GLY A 475 -3.64 2.80 22.27
C GLY A 475 -3.09 3.10 23.66
N SER A 476 -3.93 3.07 24.72
CA SER A 476 -3.45 3.27 26.10
C SER A 476 -2.57 2.11 26.58
N HIS A 477 -2.71 0.93 25.99
CA HIS A 477 -2.03 -0.32 26.39
C HIS A 477 -2.14 -0.62 27.89
N LYS A 478 -3.24 -0.20 28.50
CA LYS A 478 -3.53 -0.34 29.92
C LYS A 478 -4.85 -1.06 30.10
N PHE A 479 -4.90 -2.03 31.00
CA PHE A 479 -6.16 -2.65 31.38
C PHE A 479 -7.05 -1.69 32.17
N ASP A 480 -8.33 -1.66 31.83
CA ASP A 480 -9.35 -1.00 32.64
C ASP A 480 -9.74 -1.91 33.81
N GLU A 481 -9.41 -1.48 35.03
CA GLU A 481 -9.62 -2.23 36.25
C GLU A 481 -11.11 -2.44 36.60
N THR A 482 -12.02 -1.73 35.95
CA THR A 482 -13.46 -1.95 36.15
C THR A 482 -13.96 -3.20 35.44
N ILE A 483 -13.30 -3.61 34.38
CA ILE A 483 -13.65 -4.80 33.57
C ILE A 483 -12.61 -5.91 33.69
N PHE A 484 -11.36 -5.57 34.05
CA PHE A 484 -10.26 -6.49 34.36
C PHE A 484 -9.66 -6.14 35.73
N PRO A 485 -10.34 -6.49 36.83
CA PRO A 485 -10.01 -5.99 38.18
C PRO A 485 -8.71 -6.56 38.75
N ASP A 486 -8.31 -7.78 38.36
CA ASP A 486 -7.09 -8.42 38.85
C ASP A 486 -6.40 -9.20 37.73
N VAL A 487 -5.66 -8.48 36.88
CA VAL A 487 -4.93 -9.06 35.75
C VAL A 487 -3.81 -10.01 36.20
N PRO A 488 -3.01 -9.70 37.25
CA PRO A 488 -2.01 -10.63 37.74
C PRO A 488 -2.59 -11.99 38.13
N ALA A 489 -3.65 -12.02 38.95
CA ALA A 489 -4.29 -13.26 39.37
C ALA A 489 -4.96 -14.01 38.20
N MET A 490 -5.52 -13.27 37.23
CA MET A 490 -6.04 -13.85 35.98
C MET A 490 -4.94 -14.57 35.21
N VAL A 491 -3.81 -13.91 34.95
CA VAL A 491 -2.69 -14.48 34.20
C VAL A 491 -2.09 -15.67 34.93
N ASP A 492 -1.93 -15.59 36.26
CA ASP A 492 -1.45 -16.70 37.08
C ASP A 492 -2.37 -17.93 36.97
N SER A 493 -3.66 -17.72 37.09
CA SER A 493 -4.66 -18.77 36.94
C SER A 493 -4.66 -19.39 35.52
N LEU A 494 -4.60 -18.58 34.49
CA LEU A 494 -4.53 -19.03 33.10
C LEU A 494 -3.30 -19.91 32.87
N HIS A 495 -2.13 -19.50 33.40
CA HIS A 495 -0.89 -20.26 33.28
C HIS A 495 -0.90 -21.55 34.10
N ASN A 496 -1.24 -21.45 35.39
CA ASN A 496 -1.00 -22.55 36.33
C ASN A 496 -2.19 -23.51 36.46
N MET A 497 -3.43 -23.01 36.32
CA MET A 497 -4.62 -23.84 36.43
C MET A 497 -5.11 -24.38 35.09
N TYR A 498 -4.98 -23.60 34.01
CA TYR A 498 -5.55 -23.92 32.70
C TYR A 498 -4.50 -24.25 31.64
N ASP A 499 -3.21 -24.09 31.93
CA ASP A 499 -2.07 -24.27 31.00
C ASP A 499 -2.20 -23.47 29.69
N LEU A 500 -2.74 -22.26 29.81
CA LEU A 500 -2.94 -21.33 28.70
C LEU A 500 -1.98 -20.15 28.80
N LYS A 501 -1.21 -19.90 27.74
CA LYS A 501 -0.46 -18.64 27.63
C LYS A 501 -1.38 -17.50 27.24
N VAL A 502 -1.12 -16.31 27.76
CA VAL A 502 -1.92 -15.12 27.44
C VAL A 502 -1.24 -14.31 26.36
N VAL A 503 -1.99 -13.95 25.34
CA VAL A 503 -1.54 -13.04 24.28
C VAL A 503 -2.45 -11.81 24.26
N LEU A 504 -1.86 -10.62 24.24
CA LEU A 504 -2.58 -9.36 24.10
C LEU A 504 -2.36 -8.80 22.69
N THR A 505 -3.43 -8.30 22.09
CA THR A 505 -3.29 -7.49 20.88
C THR A 505 -2.92 -6.06 21.25
N MET A 506 -1.88 -5.55 20.65
CA MET A 506 -1.42 -4.17 20.85
C MET A 506 -1.54 -3.42 19.53
N TRP A 507 -2.55 -2.59 19.42
CA TRP A 507 -2.74 -1.77 18.24
C TRP A 507 -1.80 -0.57 18.25
N PRO A 508 -0.96 -0.38 17.23
CA PRO A 508 -0.09 0.81 17.10
C PRO A 508 -0.89 2.03 16.60
N SER A 509 -2.08 2.22 17.14
CA SER A 509 -2.99 3.32 16.85
C SER A 509 -3.31 4.06 18.14
N PHE A 510 -2.86 5.31 18.23
CA PHE A 510 -2.97 6.12 19.43
C PHE A 510 -3.98 7.25 19.19
N LYS A 511 -5.03 7.30 19.99
CA LYS A 511 -6.01 8.39 19.90
C LYS A 511 -5.48 9.65 20.58
N PRO A 512 -5.72 10.85 20.02
CA PRO A 512 -5.42 12.10 20.70
C PRO A 512 -6.04 12.16 22.10
N GLY A 513 -5.29 12.69 23.06
CA GLY A 513 -5.74 12.89 24.44
C GLY A 513 -5.44 11.73 25.41
N ILE A 514 -5.01 10.55 24.93
CA ILE A 514 -4.49 9.53 25.84
C ILE A 514 -3.03 9.82 26.24
N PRO A 515 -2.57 9.36 27.42
CA PRO A 515 -1.19 9.64 27.88
C PRO A 515 -0.11 9.25 26.88
N ASN A 516 -0.20 8.06 26.30
CA ASN A 516 0.77 7.57 25.30
C ASN A 516 0.85 8.49 24.07
N TYR A 517 -0.31 8.95 23.56
CA TYR A 517 -0.34 9.89 22.44
C TYR A 517 0.34 11.21 22.79
N ASN A 518 0.02 11.77 23.97
CA ASN A 518 0.56 13.04 24.40
C ASN A 518 2.09 12.96 24.55
N GLU A 519 2.59 11.92 25.21
CA GLU A 519 4.04 11.68 25.35
C GLU A 519 4.74 11.51 23.99
N MET A 520 4.16 10.73 23.08
CA MET A 520 4.72 10.53 21.73
C MET A 520 4.70 11.82 20.91
N SER A 521 3.63 12.63 21.05
CA SER A 521 3.51 13.94 20.39
C SER A 521 4.56 14.93 20.91
N GLU A 522 4.74 15.01 22.22
CA GLU A 522 5.75 15.86 22.86
C GLU A 522 7.18 15.49 22.44
N ARG A 523 7.43 14.19 22.23
CA ARG A 523 8.74 13.68 21.76
C ARG A 523 8.92 13.74 20.24
N GLY A 524 7.91 14.18 19.47
CA GLY A 524 7.96 14.23 18.02
C GLY A 524 7.94 12.86 17.35
N TYR A 525 7.32 11.84 17.96
CA TYR A 525 7.22 10.48 17.44
C TYR A 525 5.94 10.23 16.63
N ILE A 526 5.05 11.21 16.60
CA ILE A 526 3.80 11.14 15.83
C ILE A 526 3.98 11.93 14.54
N LEU A 527 3.57 11.31 13.41
CA LEU A 527 3.59 11.91 12.09
C LEU A 527 2.36 12.79 11.85
#